data_2c01c12d9835e317c9136af286fac099
#
_entry.id   2c01c12d9835e317c9136af286fac099
#
_cell.length_a   1.000
_cell.length_b   1.000
_cell.length_c   1.000
_cell.angle_alpha   90.00
_cell.angle_beta   90.00
_cell.angle_gamma   90.00
#
_symmetry.space_group_name_H-M   'P 1'
#
loop_
_entity.id
_entity.type
_entity.pdbx_description
1 polymer ?
#
loop_
_entity_poly.entity_id
_entity_poly.type
_entity_poly.pdbx_seq_one_letter_code
_entity_poly.pdbx_strand_id
1 'polypeptide(L)'
;MDNMILIEGNKFKLQEDGIYSGAYLGKMNIWGRETDVIFENVDKSEEAIEKLIEKVSWLNDNKLNVIDAFMEENYECIEFASEEFDTEITEDDFRDALFVGNIYIFINGKDSEFSFDLDTEPDYLCGHLANMIVSGKYEIECDGING
;
A
#
# COMPACT_ATOMS: atom_id res chain seq x y z
N MET A 1 9.77 -26.42 -11.02
CA MET A 1 8.93 -25.60 -10.14
C MET A 1 9.21 -24.13 -10.40
N ASP A 2 8.20 -23.41 -10.77
CA ASP A 2 8.40 -22.01 -11.13
C ASP A 2 8.54 -21.11 -9.92
N ASN A 3 9.68 -20.46 -9.81
CA ASN A 3 9.91 -19.44 -8.78
C ASN A 3 9.41 -18.07 -9.23
N MET A 4 8.67 -18.04 -10.31
CA MET A 4 8.16 -16.82 -10.91
C MET A 4 6.74 -17.04 -11.43
N ILE A 5 5.85 -16.09 -11.17
CA ILE A 5 4.51 -16.08 -11.74
C ILE A 5 4.24 -14.76 -12.44
N LEU A 6 3.31 -14.76 -13.38
CA LEU A 6 2.87 -13.53 -14.06
C LEU A 6 1.49 -13.15 -13.57
N ILE A 7 1.34 -11.90 -13.16
CA ILE A 7 0.06 -11.35 -12.73
C ILE A 7 -0.18 -10.08 -13.55
N GLU A 8 -1.15 -10.14 -14.44
CA GLU A 8 -1.44 -9.05 -15.39
C GLU A 8 -0.20 -8.58 -16.15
N GLY A 9 0.65 -9.54 -16.55
CA GLY A 9 1.88 -9.23 -17.29
C GLY A 9 3.06 -8.83 -16.42
N ASN A 10 2.87 -8.67 -15.12
CA ASN A 10 3.94 -8.31 -14.20
C ASN A 10 4.58 -9.56 -13.61
N LYS A 11 5.91 -9.57 -13.57
CA LYS A 11 6.68 -10.71 -13.05
C LYS A 11 6.77 -10.63 -11.52
N PHE A 12 6.32 -11.69 -10.85
CA PHE A 12 6.45 -11.84 -9.41
C PHE A 12 7.39 -12.99 -9.12
N LYS A 13 8.45 -12.71 -8.38
CA LYS A 13 9.49 -13.68 -8.07
C LYS A 13 9.38 -14.20 -6.64
N LEU A 14 9.41 -15.52 -6.47
CA LEU A 14 9.38 -16.15 -5.17
C LEU A 14 10.66 -15.84 -4.39
N GLN A 15 10.51 -15.42 -3.14
CA GLN A 15 11.61 -15.17 -2.22
C GLN A 15 11.90 -16.45 -1.45
N GLU A 16 13.14 -16.95 -1.55
CA GLU A 16 13.55 -18.21 -0.90
C GLU A 16 14.09 -17.97 0.51
N ASP A 17 14.61 -16.76 0.78
CA ASP A 17 15.16 -16.41 2.08
C ASP A 17 14.82 -14.96 2.43
N GLY A 18 15.21 -14.54 3.65
CA GLY A 18 14.94 -13.18 4.11
C GLY A 18 13.60 -13.06 4.81
N ILE A 19 13.21 -11.81 5.10
CA ILE A 19 11.98 -11.51 5.85
C ILE A 19 10.71 -11.86 5.08
N TYR A 20 10.79 -11.90 3.73
CA TYR A 20 9.64 -12.25 2.89
C TYR A 20 9.75 -13.65 2.29
N SER A 21 10.50 -14.54 2.96
CA SER A 21 10.63 -15.94 2.53
C SER A 21 9.24 -16.57 2.36
N GLY A 22 9.01 -17.20 1.22
CA GLY A 22 7.71 -17.80 0.89
C GLY A 22 6.75 -16.89 0.16
N ALA A 23 7.05 -15.60 0.07
CA ALA A 23 6.22 -14.63 -0.64
C ALA A 23 6.79 -14.34 -2.03
N TYR A 24 5.91 -13.88 -2.92
CA TYR A 24 6.30 -13.38 -4.23
C TYR A 24 6.45 -11.87 -4.18
N LEU A 25 7.53 -11.35 -4.76
CA LEU A 25 7.75 -9.91 -4.90
C LEU A 25 7.64 -9.51 -6.35
N GLY A 26 6.85 -8.50 -6.63
CA GLY A 26 6.69 -7.95 -7.96
C GLY A 26 6.30 -6.48 -7.89
N LYS A 27 5.98 -5.92 -9.03
CA LYS A 27 5.60 -4.51 -9.13
C LYS A 27 4.31 -4.38 -9.93
N MET A 28 3.44 -3.48 -9.48
CA MET A 28 2.21 -3.15 -10.18
C MET A 28 2.01 -1.64 -10.17
N ASN A 29 1.25 -1.13 -11.13
CA ASN A 29 0.96 0.30 -11.18
C ASN A 29 -0.13 0.65 -10.18
N ILE A 30 0.20 1.53 -9.24
CA ILE A 30 -0.72 2.00 -8.21
C ILE A 30 -0.73 3.53 -8.25
N TRP A 31 -1.88 4.10 -8.54
CA TRP A 31 -2.06 5.56 -8.64
C TRP A 31 -1.06 6.21 -9.60
N GLY A 32 -0.75 5.50 -10.70
CA GLY A 32 0.17 6.01 -11.71
C GLY A 32 1.65 5.79 -11.43
N ARG A 33 2.00 5.06 -10.37
CA ARG A 33 3.39 4.76 -10.01
C ARG A 33 3.63 3.26 -9.97
N GLU A 34 4.82 2.86 -10.40
CA GLU A 34 5.26 1.47 -10.25
C GLU A 34 5.55 1.21 -8.77
N THR A 35 4.81 0.27 -8.17
CA THR A 35 4.80 0.06 -6.72
C THR A 35 5.15 -1.39 -6.39
N ASP A 36 5.98 -1.59 -5.37
CA ASP A 36 6.34 -2.94 -4.91
C ASP A 36 5.14 -3.61 -4.24
N VAL A 37 4.90 -4.87 -4.63
CA VAL A 37 3.82 -5.69 -4.09
C VAL A 37 4.42 -6.96 -3.52
N ILE A 38 4.15 -7.23 -2.25
CA ILE A 38 4.53 -8.46 -1.56
C ILE A 38 3.28 -9.34 -1.48
N PHE A 39 3.31 -10.49 -2.12
CA PHE A 39 2.15 -11.38 -2.23
C PHE A 39 2.48 -12.76 -1.68
N GLU A 40 1.70 -13.21 -0.72
CA GLU A 40 1.80 -14.57 -0.19
C GLU A 40 0.43 -15.24 -0.25
N ASN A 41 0.40 -16.45 -0.80
CA ASN A 41 -0.79 -17.28 -0.84
C ASN A 41 -0.70 -18.29 0.32
N VAL A 42 -1.11 -17.85 1.51
CA VAL A 42 -0.93 -18.62 2.75
C VAL A 42 -1.67 -19.94 2.74
N ASP A 43 -2.91 -19.94 2.26
CA ASP A 43 -3.76 -21.12 2.21
C ASP A 43 -3.68 -21.89 0.90
N LYS A 44 -2.82 -21.43 -0.02
CA LYS A 44 -2.61 -22.02 -1.35
C LYS A 44 -3.92 -22.11 -2.15
N SER A 45 -4.76 -21.10 -2.02
CA SER A 45 -6.02 -20.99 -2.74
C SER A 45 -5.77 -20.82 -4.23
N GLU A 46 -6.58 -21.48 -5.07
CA GLU A 46 -6.52 -21.29 -6.52
C GLU A 46 -7.02 -19.91 -6.94
N GLU A 47 -7.78 -19.25 -6.07
CA GLU A 47 -8.35 -17.93 -6.34
C GLU A 47 -7.48 -16.79 -5.83
N ALA A 48 -6.29 -17.09 -5.30
CA ALA A 48 -5.46 -16.08 -4.66
C ALA A 48 -5.03 -14.96 -5.61
N ILE A 49 -4.69 -15.30 -6.85
CA ILE A 49 -4.27 -14.31 -7.84
C ILE A 49 -5.44 -13.39 -8.20
N GLU A 50 -6.65 -13.95 -8.36
CA GLU A 50 -7.84 -13.15 -8.62
C GLU A 50 -8.14 -12.19 -7.46
N LYS A 51 -7.94 -12.66 -6.23
CA LYS A 51 -8.12 -11.83 -5.03
C LYS A 51 -7.09 -10.70 -4.97
N LEU A 52 -5.85 -10.98 -5.35
CA LEU A 52 -4.81 -9.95 -5.42
C LEU A 52 -5.20 -8.88 -6.45
N ILE A 53 -5.60 -9.29 -7.62
CA ILE A 53 -6.01 -8.38 -8.69
C ILE A 53 -7.19 -7.52 -8.24
N GLU A 54 -8.17 -8.13 -7.57
CA GLU A 54 -9.33 -7.42 -7.05
C GLU A 54 -8.91 -6.34 -6.03
N LYS A 55 -8.01 -6.67 -5.11
CA LYS A 55 -7.55 -5.73 -4.08
C LYS A 55 -6.76 -4.57 -4.68
N VAL A 56 -5.89 -4.85 -5.63
CA VAL A 56 -5.12 -3.82 -6.32
C VAL A 56 -6.03 -2.93 -7.15
N SER A 57 -7.00 -3.52 -7.85
CA SER A 57 -7.99 -2.76 -8.62
C SER A 57 -8.82 -1.86 -7.71
N TRP A 58 -9.26 -2.38 -6.56
CA TRP A 58 -10.00 -1.59 -5.57
C TRP A 58 -9.16 -0.40 -5.10
N LEU A 59 -7.88 -0.63 -4.78
CA LEU A 59 -7.00 0.43 -4.30
C LEU A 59 -6.84 1.54 -5.35
N ASN A 60 -6.68 1.16 -6.62
CA ASN A 60 -6.58 2.13 -7.71
C ASN A 60 -7.87 2.92 -7.90
N ASP A 61 -9.02 2.27 -7.71
CA ASP A 61 -10.33 2.90 -7.90
C ASP A 61 -10.77 3.75 -6.70
N ASN A 62 -10.13 3.56 -5.53
CA ASN A 62 -10.54 4.20 -4.28
C ASN A 62 -9.47 5.13 -3.70
N LYS A 63 -8.66 5.73 -4.54
CA LYS A 63 -7.59 6.65 -4.11
C LYS A 63 -8.12 7.75 -3.18
N LEU A 64 -9.19 8.42 -3.55
CA LEU A 64 -9.73 9.51 -2.75
C LEU A 64 -10.24 9.04 -1.39
N ASN A 65 -10.88 7.87 -1.35
CA ASN A 65 -11.36 7.30 -0.09
C ASN A 65 -10.21 6.97 0.85
N VAL A 66 -9.11 6.44 0.31
CA VAL A 66 -7.91 6.13 1.09
C VAL A 66 -7.27 7.40 1.63
N ILE A 67 -7.10 8.41 0.78
CA ILE A 67 -6.51 9.68 1.19
C ILE A 67 -7.40 10.37 2.24
N ASP A 68 -8.72 10.36 2.06
CA ASP A 68 -9.65 10.93 3.03
C ASP A 68 -9.52 10.24 4.40
N ALA A 69 -9.42 8.92 4.41
CA ALA A 69 -9.27 8.16 5.66
C ALA A 69 -7.96 8.52 6.37
N PHE A 70 -6.87 8.67 5.61
CA PHE A 70 -5.59 9.09 6.18
C PHE A 70 -5.69 10.51 6.76
N MET A 71 -6.21 11.44 5.97
CA MET A 71 -6.28 12.86 6.37
C MET A 71 -7.18 13.06 7.58
N GLU A 72 -8.27 12.31 7.67
CA GLU A 72 -9.20 12.42 8.79
C GLU A 72 -8.51 12.15 10.14
N GLU A 73 -7.58 11.20 10.17
CA GLU A 73 -6.87 10.85 11.40
C GLU A 73 -5.55 11.60 11.59
N ASN A 74 -4.97 12.14 10.52
CA ASN A 74 -3.61 12.69 10.56
C ASN A 74 -3.53 14.13 10.02
N TYR A 75 -4.59 14.88 10.19
CA TYR A 75 -4.65 16.25 9.66
C TYR A 75 -3.52 17.14 10.21
N GLU A 76 -3.07 16.88 11.44
CA GLU A 76 -1.97 17.61 12.09
C GLU A 76 -0.64 17.45 11.37
N CYS A 77 -0.49 16.46 10.51
CA CYS A 77 0.74 16.28 9.72
C CYS A 77 1.00 17.45 8.80
N ILE A 78 -0.05 18.17 8.38
CA ILE A 78 0.10 19.35 7.52
C ILE A 78 0.86 20.46 8.27
N GLU A 79 0.46 20.71 9.51
CA GLU A 79 1.12 21.73 10.34
C GLU A 79 2.55 21.34 10.65
N PHE A 80 2.77 20.08 11.01
CA PHE A 80 4.11 19.57 11.28
C PHE A 80 5.03 19.73 10.06
N ALA A 81 4.54 19.36 8.88
CA ALA A 81 5.31 19.49 7.65
C ALA A 81 5.59 20.96 7.31
N SER A 82 4.62 21.84 7.52
CA SER A 82 4.78 23.27 7.29
C SER A 82 5.89 23.85 8.16
N GLU A 83 5.97 23.43 9.41
CA GLU A 83 7.03 23.86 10.32
C GLU A 83 8.40 23.33 9.89
N GLU A 84 8.47 22.03 9.57
CA GLU A 84 9.73 21.40 9.18
C GLU A 84 10.29 21.96 7.86
N PHE A 85 9.42 22.30 6.93
CA PHE A 85 9.84 22.83 5.62
C PHE A 85 9.91 24.36 5.60
N ASP A 86 9.57 25.01 6.73
CA ASP A 86 9.56 26.47 6.89
C ASP A 86 8.77 27.14 5.74
N THR A 87 7.63 26.59 5.39
CA THR A 87 6.74 27.12 4.36
C THR A 87 5.31 26.65 4.64
N GLU A 88 4.33 27.40 4.12
CA GLU A 88 2.95 26.99 4.26
C GLU A 88 2.65 25.85 3.28
N ILE A 89 2.31 24.67 3.83
CA ILE A 89 1.88 23.51 3.05
C ILE A 89 0.37 23.42 3.21
N THR A 90 -0.36 23.45 2.09
CA THR A 90 -1.81 23.37 2.11
C THR A 90 -2.26 21.91 2.18
N GLU A 91 -3.54 21.70 2.52
CA GLU A 91 -4.13 20.35 2.48
C GLU A 91 -3.99 19.75 1.08
N ASP A 92 -4.25 20.54 0.03
CA ASP A 92 -4.14 20.07 -1.35
C ASP A 92 -2.72 19.65 -1.68
N ASP A 93 -1.72 20.43 -1.26
CA ASP A 93 -0.31 20.09 -1.45
C ASP A 93 0.02 18.74 -0.81
N PHE A 94 -0.46 18.51 0.41
CA PHE A 94 -0.18 17.30 1.14
C PHE A 94 -0.89 16.10 0.49
N ARG A 95 -2.16 16.26 0.12
CA ARG A 95 -2.93 15.20 -0.55
C ARG A 95 -2.27 14.80 -1.88
N ASP A 96 -1.81 15.77 -2.65
CA ASP A 96 -1.16 15.52 -3.94
C ASP A 96 0.20 14.84 -3.78
N ALA A 97 0.83 14.99 -2.63
CA ALA A 97 2.13 14.38 -2.34
C ALA A 97 2.02 12.89 -1.97
N LEU A 98 0.85 12.42 -1.54
CA LEU A 98 0.67 11.04 -1.07
C LEU A 98 0.75 10.01 -2.19
N PHE A 99 1.50 8.95 -1.95
CA PHE A 99 1.57 7.79 -2.84
C PHE A 99 1.75 6.50 -2.04
N VAL A 100 1.49 5.37 -2.68
CA VAL A 100 1.66 4.05 -2.05
C VAL A 100 3.09 3.59 -2.26
N GLY A 101 3.79 3.32 -1.16
CA GLY A 101 5.18 2.85 -1.21
C GLY A 101 5.28 1.34 -1.42
N ASN A 102 4.57 0.56 -0.60
CA ASN A 102 4.57 -0.90 -0.68
C ASN A 102 3.18 -1.43 -0.37
N ILE A 103 2.83 -2.57 -0.97
CA ILE A 103 1.58 -3.26 -0.68
C ILE A 103 1.90 -4.66 -0.18
N TYR A 104 1.21 -5.07 0.89
CA TYR A 104 1.37 -6.39 1.52
C TYR A 104 0.05 -7.14 1.41
N ILE A 105 0.01 -8.17 0.57
CA ILE A 105 -1.20 -8.96 0.34
C ILE A 105 -0.92 -10.41 0.71
N PHE A 106 -1.53 -10.85 1.81
CA PHE A 106 -1.41 -12.22 2.28
C PHE A 106 -2.78 -12.86 2.22
N ILE A 107 -3.00 -13.68 1.20
CA ILE A 107 -4.30 -14.34 1.01
C ILE A 107 -4.37 -15.52 1.96
N ASN A 108 -5.23 -15.39 2.96
CA ASN A 108 -5.46 -16.38 3.98
C ASN A 108 -6.95 -16.43 4.28
N GLY A 109 -7.66 -17.32 3.58
CA GLY A 109 -9.09 -17.46 3.72
C GLY A 109 -9.88 -16.53 2.80
N LYS A 110 -11.18 -16.47 3.07
CA LYS A 110 -12.14 -15.82 2.19
C LYS A 110 -12.14 -14.31 2.27
N ASP A 111 -11.95 -13.77 3.48
CA ASP A 111 -12.05 -12.35 3.75
C ASP A 111 -10.70 -11.79 4.18
N SER A 112 -9.70 -11.97 3.33
CA SER A 112 -8.34 -11.51 3.64
C SER A 112 -8.26 -9.99 3.64
N GLU A 113 -7.62 -9.44 4.68
CA GLU A 113 -7.27 -8.03 4.70
C GLU A 113 -5.95 -7.83 3.93
N PHE A 114 -5.68 -6.59 3.58
CA PHE A 114 -4.37 -6.23 3.03
C PHE A 114 -3.94 -4.89 3.62
N SER A 115 -2.65 -4.63 3.54
CA SER A 115 -2.09 -3.39 4.06
C SER A 115 -1.16 -2.76 3.04
N PHE A 116 -0.88 -1.49 3.25
CA PHE A 116 0.05 -0.77 2.41
C PHE A 116 0.58 0.43 3.17
N ASP A 117 1.75 0.91 2.73
CA ASP A 117 2.37 2.09 3.31
C ASP A 117 2.10 3.30 2.42
N LEU A 118 1.69 4.41 3.03
CA LEU A 118 1.63 5.70 2.35
C LEU A 118 2.89 6.49 2.69
N ASP A 119 3.42 7.14 1.67
CA ASP A 119 4.57 8.03 1.78
C ASP A 119 4.23 9.31 1.03
N THR A 120 5.10 10.29 1.10
CA THR A 120 4.90 11.58 0.43
C THR A 120 6.13 11.97 -0.38
N GLU A 121 5.88 12.70 -1.47
CA GLU A 121 6.94 13.33 -2.27
C GLU A 121 6.46 14.71 -2.69
N PRO A 122 7.03 15.81 -2.14
CA PRO A 122 8.15 15.91 -1.19
C PRO A 122 7.94 15.15 0.12
N ASP A 123 9.02 14.88 0.85
CA ASP A 123 9.01 14.06 2.06
C ASP A 123 8.40 14.79 3.26
N TYR A 124 7.10 15.05 3.20
CA TYR A 124 6.36 15.74 4.26
C TYR A 124 6.21 14.89 5.53
N LEU A 125 6.38 13.57 5.42
CA LEU A 125 6.34 12.68 6.57
C LEU A 125 7.72 12.48 7.22
N CYS A 126 8.73 13.20 6.72
CA CYS A 126 10.08 13.23 7.30
C CYS A 126 10.69 11.83 7.51
N GLY A 127 10.60 10.99 6.48
CA GLY A 127 11.15 9.64 6.51
C GLY A 127 10.26 8.61 7.16
N HIS A 128 9.08 9.00 7.67
CA HIS A 128 8.12 8.07 8.25
C HIS A 128 7.15 7.56 7.19
N LEU A 129 6.53 6.41 7.46
CA LEU A 129 5.53 5.81 6.61
C LEU A 129 4.22 5.67 7.38
N ALA A 130 3.10 5.91 6.70
CA ALA A 130 1.78 5.69 7.30
C ALA A 130 1.29 4.32 6.89
N ASN A 131 1.04 3.44 7.85
CA ASN A 131 0.53 2.10 7.57
C ASN A 131 -0.98 2.12 7.52
N MET A 132 -1.53 1.71 6.37
CA MET A 132 -2.97 1.62 6.14
C MET A 132 -3.38 0.17 6.05
N ILE A 133 -4.52 -0.16 6.64
CA ILE A 133 -5.08 -1.52 6.61
C ILE A 133 -6.47 -1.45 5.99
N VAL A 134 -6.74 -2.36 5.06
CA VAL A 134 -8.06 -2.50 4.45
C VAL A 134 -8.58 -3.89 4.77
N SER A 135 -9.73 -3.95 5.43
CA SER A 135 -10.34 -5.22 5.84
C SER A 135 -10.84 -6.02 4.63
N GLY A 136 -11.20 -7.28 4.86
CA GLY A 136 -11.81 -8.11 3.83
C GLY A 136 -13.13 -7.55 3.30
N LYS A 137 -13.75 -6.63 4.03
CA LYS A 137 -14.97 -5.93 3.63
C LYS A 137 -14.69 -4.53 3.09
N TYR A 138 -13.42 -4.23 2.82
CA TYR A 138 -12.97 -2.94 2.28
C TYR A 138 -13.24 -1.75 3.19
N GLU A 139 -13.13 -1.96 4.49
CA GLU A 139 -13.11 -0.87 5.47
C GLU A 139 -11.66 -0.41 5.66
N ILE A 140 -11.45 0.90 5.63
CA ILE A 140 -10.12 1.49 5.67
C ILE A 140 -9.78 1.95 7.07
N GLU A 141 -8.59 1.61 7.57
CA GLU A 141 -8.10 2.02 8.86
C GLU A 141 -6.65 2.49 8.74
N CYS A 142 -6.31 3.59 9.42
CA CYS A 142 -4.92 4.01 9.53
C CYS A 142 -4.35 3.43 10.84
N ASP A 143 -3.32 2.58 10.71
CA ASP A 143 -2.71 1.91 11.88
C ASP A 143 -1.59 2.74 12.51
N GLY A 144 -1.34 3.93 12.00
CA GLY A 144 -0.37 4.84 12.56
C GLY A 144 0.76 5.19 11.61
N ILE A 145 1.59 6.14 12.04
CA ILE A 145 2.75 6.59 11.30
C ILE A 145 3.99 6.02 11.98
N ASN A 146 4.77 5.26 11.24
CA ASN A 146 5.97 4.59 11.71
C ASN A 146 7.22 5.13 11.03
N GLY A 147 8.31 5.16 11.76
CA GLY A 147 9.53 5.65 11.15
C GLY A 147 10.80 5.06 11.68
#